data_02b006a08861f73ff9f45eb8f98a27a7
#
_entry.id   02b006a08861f73ff9f45eb8f98a27a7
#
_cell.length_a   1.000
_cell.length_b   1.000
_cell.length_c   1.000
_cell.angle_alpha   90.00
_cell.angle_beta   90.00
_cell.angle_gamma   90.00
#
_symmetry.space_group_name_H-M   'P 1'
#
loop_
_entity.id
_entity.type
_entity.pdbx_description
1 polymer ?
#
loop_
_entity_poly.entity_id
_entity_poly.type
_entity_poly.pdbx_seq_one_letter_code
_entity_poly.pdbx_strand_id
1 'polypeptide(L)'
;MTQLLISVKNLQEANIALAVGVDIIDLKDPNVGALGALDLDVTKEIVHLVNGYKLISATVGEQHTSIDELMFDIQVRADVGVDIIKVAVSDLFQAADFFE
;
A
#
# COMPACT_ATOMS: atom_id res chain seq x y z
N MET A 1 -1.45 -22.66 7.82
CA MET A 1 -2.37 -21.73 8.51
C MET A 1 -2.78 -20.61 7.56
N THR A 2 -4.07 -20.34 7.51
CA THR A 2 -4.61 -19.32 6.61
C THR A 2 -4.53 -17.94 7.25
N GLN A 3 -4.11 -16.94 6.49
CA GLN A 3 -4.13 -15.55 6.91
C GLN A 3 -5.20 -14.80 6.12
N LEU A 4 -5.83 -13.82 6.76
CA LEU A 4 -6.86 -12.99 6.14
C LEU A 4 -6.30 -11.59 5.89
N LEU A 5 -6.39 -11.16 4.63
CA LEU A 5 -6.02 -9.81 4.20
C LEU A 5 -7.28 -9.10 3.72
N ILE A 6 -7.52 -7.91 4.20
CA ILE A 6 -8.66 -7.09 3.77
C ILE A 6 -8.14 -5.78 3.22
N SER A 7 -8.57 -5.42 2.00
CA SER A 7 -8.24 -4.14 1.39
C SER A 7 -9.19 -3.06 1.91
N VAL A 8 -8.63 -1.92 2.28
CA VAL A 8 -9.39 -0.79 2.80
C VAL A 8 -8.96 0.50 2.10
N LYS A 9 -9.86 1.46 2.02
CA LYS A 9 -9.60 2.74 1.37
C LYS A 9 -9.76 3.95 2.29
N ASN A 10 -10.24 3.74 3.52
CA ASN A 10 -10.43 4.83 4.48
C ASN A 10 -10.40 4.29 5.92
N LEU A 11 -10.44 5.22 6.87
CA LEU A 11 -10.41 4.88 8.30
C LEU A 11 -11.61 4.02 8.73
N GLN A 12 -12.79 4.29 8.20
CA GLN A 12 -13.98 3.54 8.54
C GLN A 12 -13.82 2.08 8.15
N GLU A 13 -13.31 1.81 6.95
CA GLU A 13 -13.08 0.44 6.49
C GLU A 13 -11.96 -0.22 7.30
N ALA A 14 -10.92 0.53 7.67
CA ALA A 14 -9.85 0.00 8.52
C ALA A 14 -10.38 -0.43 9.88
N ASN A 15 -11.28 0.35 10.48
CA ASN A 15 -11.91 -0.03 11.75
C ASN A 15 -12.71 -1.32 11.61
N ILE A 16 -13.44 -1.49 10.51
CA ILE A 16 -14.21 -2.71 10.25
C ILE A 16 -13.26 -3.91 10.12
N ALA A 17 -12.18 -3.75 9.38
CA ALA A 17 -11.18 -4.81 9.20
C ALA A 17 -10.58 -5.23 10.55
N LEU A 18 -10.24 -4.28 11.41
CA LEU A 18 -9.72 -4.57 12.74
C LEU A 18 -10.75 -5.33 13.59
N ALA A 19 -12.02 -4.94 13.51
CA ALA A 19 -13.09 -5.60 14.27
C ALA A 19 -13.30 -7.05 13.82
N VAL A 20 -13.09 -7.34 12.54
CA VAL A 20 -13.18 -8.69 11.99
C VAL A 20 -12.02 -9.58 12.44
N GLY A 21 -10.91 -9.00 12.86
CA GLY A 21 -9.75 -9.78 13.28
C GLY A 21 -8.82 -10.13 12.11
N VAL A 22 -8.65 -9.20 11.17
CA VAL A 22 -7.80 -9.37 10.03
C VAL A 22 -6.34 -9.59 10.45
N ASP A 23 -5.57 -10.31 9.62
CA ASP A 23 -4.13 -10.46 9.82
C ASP A 23 -3.34 -9.34 9.17
N ILE A 24 -3.76 -8.93 7.96
CA ILE A 24 -3.08 -7.88 7.18
C ILE A 24 -4.12 -6.91 6.68
N ILE A 25 -3.85 -5.63 6.88
CA ILE A 25 -4.68 -4.54 6.31
C ILE A 25 -3.98 -4.04 5.07
N ASP A 26 -4.65 -4.12 3.93
CA ASP A 26 -4.10 -3.71 2.63
C ASP A 26 -4.68 -2.35 2.23
N LEU A 27 -3.79 -1.38 2.01
CA LEU A 27 -4.19 -0.02 1.64
C LEU A 27 -4.27 0.11 0.14
N LYS A 28 -5.44 0.46 -0.37
CA LYS A 28 -5.71 0.48 -1.80
C LYS A 28 -6.82 1.46 -2.12
N ASP A 29 -6.67 2.22 -3.21
CA ASP A 29 -7.73 3.08 -3.72
C ASP A 29 -8.25 2.50 -5.04
N PRO A 30 -9.41 1.84 -5.03
CA PRO A 30 -9.96 1.22 -6.24
C PRO A 30 -10.40 2.24 -7.30
N ASN A 31 -10.54 3.51 -6.92
CA ASN A 31 -10.94 4.55 -7.86
C ASN A 31 -9.79 5.00 -8.76
N VAL A 32 -8.56 4.62 -8.44
CA VAL A 32 -7.36 5.01 -9.19
C VAL A 32 -6.82 3.83 -10.02
N GLY A 33 -7.58 2.75 -10.09
CA GLY A 33 -7.20 1.55 -10.84
C GLY A 33 -6.98 0.34 -9.95
N ALA A 34 -6.65 -0.80 -10.55
CA ALA A 34 -6.50 -2.07 -9.83
C ALA A 34 -5.38 -2.02 -8.78
N LEU A 35 -4.36 -1.20 -9.02
CA LEU A 35 -3.22 -1.04 -8.13
C LEU A 35 -3.12 0.41 -7.64
N GLY A 36 -4.27 1.08 -7.48
CA GLY A 36 -4.30 2.48 -7.06
C GLY A 36 -3.72 2.69 -5.67
N ALA A 37 -2.80 3.63 -5.57
CA ALA A 37 -2.18 3.98 -4.30
C ALA A 37 -3.14 4.83 -3.48
N LEU A 38 -3.27 4.48 -2.20
CA LEU A 38 -4.05 5.28 -1.27
C LEU A 38 -3.29 6.58 -0.96
N ASP A 39 -4.03 7.67 -0.78
CA ASP A 39 -3.47 8.96 -0.40
C ASP A 39 -2.59 8.83 0.85
N LEU A 40 -1.45 9.53 0.85
CA LEU A 40 -0.49 9.45 1.95
C LEU A 40 -1.08 9.92 3.29
N ASP A 41 -1.91 10.95 3.29
CA ASP A 41 -2.51 11.42 4.53
C ASP A 41 -3.44 10.37 5.13
N VAL A 42 -4.24 9.72 4.30
CA VAL A 42 -5.12 8.63 4.75
C VAL A 42 -4.28 7.44 5.20
N THR A 43 -3.20 7.14 4.47
CA THR A 43 -2.25 6.08 4.85
C THR A 43 -1.69 6.32 6.25
N LYS A 44 -1.24 7.53 6.53
CA LYS A 44 -0.72 7.89 7.85
C LYS A 44 -1.77 7.72 8.95
N GLU A 45 -3.00 8.13 8.68
CA GLU A 45 -4.09 8.00 9.65
C GLU A 45 -4.37 6.53 9.97
N ILE A 46 -4.37 5.68 8.95
CA ILE A 46 -4.64 4.26 9.14
C ILE A 46 -3.48 3.59 9.88
N VAL A 47 -2.24 3.92 9.52
CA VAL A 47 -1.06 3.40 10.22
C VAL A 47 -1.13 3.76 11.70
N HIS A 48 -1.49 5.01 12.00
CA HIS A 48 -1.63 5.47 13.38
C HIS A 48 -2.73 4.70 14.12
N LEU A 49 -3.87 4.49 13.46
CA LEU A 49 -5.00 3.74 14.04
C LEU A 49 -4.60 2.31 14.37
N VAL A 50 -3.90 1.64 13.45
CA VAL A 50 -3.49 0.23 13.62
C VAL A 50 -2.44 0.09 14.70
N ASN A 51 -1.55 1.08 14.83
CA ASN A 51 -0.58 1.19 15.92
C ASN A 51 0.27 -0.06 16.12
N GLY A 52 0.67 -0.72 15.04
CA GLY A 52 1.55 -1.90 15.11
C GLY A 52 0.86 -3.21 15.46
N TYR A 53 -0.43 -3.23 15.71
CA TYR A 53 -1.13 -4.45 16.10
C TYR A 53 -1.31 -5.43 14.94
N LYS A 54 -1.33 -4.93 13.72
CA LYS A 54 -1.45 -5.76 12.52
C LYS A 54 -0.47 -5.29 11.46
N LEU A 55 -0.12 -6.18 10.53
CA LEU A 55 0.69 -5.80 9.40
C LEU A 55 -0.12 -4.94 8.43
N ILE A 56 0.55 -4.00 7.80
CA ILE A 56 -0.05 -3.12 6.81
C ILE A 56 0.69 -3.29 5.50
N SER A 57 -0.05 -3.61 4.44
CA SER A 57 0.47 -3.63 3.08
C SER A 57 -0.12 -2.47 2.29
N ALA A 58 0.60 -2.02 1.27
CA ALA A 58 0.11 -0.96 0.40
C ALA A 58 0.68 -1.12 -1.00
N THR A 59 -0.09 -0.65 -2.00
CA THR A 59 0.44 -0.50 -3.35
C THR A 59 1.02 0.90 -3.51
N VAL A 60 1.97 1.04 -4.43
CA VAL A 60 2.55 2.35 -4.77
C VAL A 60 1.93 2.94 -6.03
N GLY A 61 0.89 2.29 -6.56
CA GLY A 61 0.27 2.71 -7.80
C GLY A 61 0.99 2.17 -9.02
N GLU A 62 0.64 2.71 -10.16
CA GLU A 62 1.17 2.30 -11.46
C GLU A 62 1.74 3.51 -12.21
N GLN A 63 2.37 3.25 -13.36
CA GLN A 63 2.79 4.29 -14.30
C GLN A 63 3.92 5.19 -13.79
N HIS A 64 4.81 4.63 -12.99
CA HIS A 64 6.06 5.33 -12.69
C HIS A 64 6.93 5.39 -13.95
N THR A 65 7.52 6.53 -14.20
CA THR A 65 8.32 6.76 -15.42
C THR A 65 9.82 6.59 -15.22
N SER A 66 10.24 6.44 -13.96
CA SER A 66 11.65 6.23 -13.64
C SER A 66 11.77 5.38 -12.38
N ILE A 67 12.93 4.76 -12.22
CA ILE A 67 13.23 4.01 -11.00
C ILE A 67 13.28 4.94 -9.77
N ASP A 68 13.77 6.15 -9.95
CA ASP A 68 13.84 7.13 -8.85
C ASP A 68 12.44 7.49 -8.34
N GLU A 69 11.51 7.69 -9.26
CA GLU A 69 10.12 8.00 -8.91
C GLU A 69 9.48 6.84 -8.15
N LEU A 70 9.68 5.61 -8.63
CA LEU A 70 9.17 4.41 -7.97
C LEU A 70 9.79 4.26 -6.58
N MET A 71 11.10 4.41 -6.46
CA MET A 71 11.80 4.27 -5.18
C MET A 71 11.38 5.33 -4.18
N PHE A 72 11.10 6.55 -4.67
CA PHE A 72 10.58 7.61 -3.80
C PHE A 72 9.24 7.21 -3.19
N ASP A 73 8.31 6.72 -4.01
CA ASP A 73 6.98 6.32 -3.54
C ASP A 73 7.05 5.14 -2.57
N ILE A 74 7.97 4.21 -2.79
CA ILE A 74 8.22 3.10 -1.86
C ILE A 74 8.73 3.66 -0.53
N GLN A 75 9.72 4.56 -0.59
CA GLN A 75 10.37 5.07 0.61
C GLN A 75 9.43 5.87 1.50
N VAL A 76 8.58 6.73 0.91
CA VAL A 76 7.66 7.54 1.72
C VAL A 76 6.65 6.67 2.46
N ARG A 77 6.22 5.56 1.86
CA ARG A 77 5.30 4.64 2.50
C ARG A 77 5.99 3.82 3.60
N ALA A 78 7.20 3.37 3.34
CA ALA A 78 8.01 2.70 4.36
C ALA A 78 8.22 3.61 5.57
N ASP A 79 8.54 4.87 5.33
CA ASP A 79 8.82 5.84 6.39
C ASP A 79 7.59 6.12 7.26
N VAL A 80 6.39 6.06 6.71
CA VAL A 80 5.17 6.28 7.50
C VAL A 80 4.69 5.03 8.22
N GLY A 81 5.31 3.89 8.00
CA GLY A 81 5.03 2.68 8.77
C GLY A 81 4.33 1.55 8.03
N VAL A 82 4.29 1.59 6.70
CA VAL A 82 3.79 0.47 5.91
C VAL A 82 4.81 -0.66 5.97
N ASP A 83 4.35 -1.88 6.26
CA ASP A 83 5.23 -3.04 6.47
C ASP A 83 5.57 -3.77 5.18
N ILE A 84 4.63 -3.85 4.26
CA ILE A 84 4.76 -4.60 3.00
C ILE A 84 4.35 -3.70 1.86
N ILE A 85 5.22 -3.57 0.87
CA ILE A 85 4.92 -2.73 -0.30
C ILE A 85 4.82 -3.60 -1.54
N LYS A 86 3.72 -3.44 -2.27
CA LYS A 86 3.43 -4.20 -3.47
C LYS A 86 3.70 -3.33 -4.70
N VAL A 87 4.45 -3.87 -5.64
CA VAL A 87 4.80 -3.21 -6.89
C VAL A 87 4.40 -4.10 -8.05
N ALA A 88 3.75 -3.51 -9.06
CA ALA A 88 3.39 -4.26 -10.26
C ALA A 88 4.65 -4.54 -11.10
N VAL A 89 4.76 -5.75 -11.64
CA VAL A 89 5.89 -6.11 -12.50
C VAL A 89 5.95 -5.18 -13.73
N SER A 90 4.80 -4.85 -14.29
CA SER A 90 4.74 -3.94 -15.44
C SER A 90 5.31 -2.56 -15.11
N ASP A 91 5.06 -2.08 -13.89
CA ASP A 91 5.59 -0.80 -13.43
C ASP A 91 7.11 -0.85 -13.29
N LEU A 92 7.65 -1.97 -12.81
CA LEU A 92 9.09 -2.18 -12.75
C LEU A 92 9.74 -2.10 -14.13
N PHE A 93 9.12 -2.69 -15.14
CA PHE A 93 9.63 -2.63 -16.50
C PHE A 93 9.57 -1.22 -17.08
N GLN A 94 8.55 -0.46 -16.77
CA GLN A 94 8.42 0.92 -17.25
C GLN A 94 9.40 1.86 -16.57
N ALA A 95 9.56 1.72 -15.27
CA ALA A 95 10.46 2.56 -14.48
C ALA A 95 11.92 2.23 -14.73
N ALA A 96 12.19 1.03 -15.22
CA ALA A 96 13.53 0.48 -15.26
C ALA A 96 14.00 0.21 -16.69
N ASP A 97 14.32 1.28 -17.43
CA ASP A 97 14.98 1.16 -18.73
C ASP A 97 16.29 0.39 -18.62
N PHE A 98 16.78 0.22 -17.39
CA PHE A 98 18.03 -0.48 -17.12
C PHE A 98 17.98 -1.96 -17.51
N PHE A 99 16.82 -2.49 -17.81
CA PHE A 99 16.71 -3.88 -18.29
C PHE A 99 17.11 -4.06 -19.76
N GLU A 100 17.30 -3.00 -20.47
CA GLU A 100 17.70 -3.05 -21.86
C GLU A 100 19.17 -3.43 -22.05
#